data_20e4c61c1869b02be5a7f51f80dd6eee
#
_entry.id   20e4c61c1869b02be5a7f51f80dd6eee
#
_cell.length_a   1.000
_cell.length_b   1.000
_cell.length_c   1.000
_cell.angle_alpha   90.00
_cell.angle_beta   90.00
_cell.angle_gamma   90.00
#
_symmetry.space_group_name_H-M   'P 1'
#
loop_
_entity.id
_entity.type
_entity.pdbx_description
1 polymer ?
#
loop_
_entity_poly.entity_id
_entity_poly.type
_entity_poly.pdbx_seq_one_letter_code
_entity_poly.pdbx_strand_id
1 'polypeptide(L)'
;MKKSLLSIIILFFAGVTQAQTETYFIDWSFDSTPDAEGDANSNRTIEEGDTVTWVWYANGTHNVNSNADAAESFESSFQGNGATFSHTFTVVGTNDYLCTPHPSSMFGTITVVPDGTLSDTDFLMSPEDVILYPNPVENVLSISLNASLGEDVKISIYNAVGQKVKDYKQNFEPTITMDFSDFNTGMYFIRIENGSSSVTKGFIKK
;
A
#
# COMPACT_ATOMS: atom_id res chain seq x y z
N MET A 1 -21.00 31.04 49.33
CA MET A 1 -19.93 30.64 48.39
C MET A 1 -20.51 29.58 47.41
N LYS A 2 -20.84 29.95 46.19
CA LYS A 2 -21.35 29.02 45.16
C LYS A 2 -20.17 28.40 44.41
N LYS A 3 -19.98 27.08 44.53
CA LYS A 3 -19.00 26.34 43.75
C LYS A 3 -19.59 26.06 42.38
N SER A 4 -19.01 26.70 41.32
CA SER A 4 -19.33 26.41 39.94
C SER A 4 -18.57 25.16 39.50
N LEU A 5 -19.31 24.11 39.11
CA LEU A 5 -18.75 22.92 38.47
C LEU A 5 -18.55 23.23 37.01
N LEU A 6 -17.29 23.25 36.55
CA LEU A 6 -16.91 23.38 35.17
C LEU A 6 -16.92 21.97 34.53
N SER A 7 -17.97 21.67 33.74
CA SER A 7 -18.04 20.42 33.00
C SER A 7 -17.18 20.53 31.74
N ILE A 8 -16.08 19.79 31.69
CA ILE A 8 -15.24 19.67 30.50
C ILE A 8 -15.92 18.63 29.57
N ILE A 9 -16.45 19.10 28.45
CA ILE A 9 -16.95 18.25 27.37
C ILE A 9 -15.74 17.87 26.52
N ILE A 10 -15.29 16.63 26.61
CA ILE A 10 -14.28 16.05 25.70
C ILE A 10 -15.01 15.64 24.42
N LEU A 11 -14.86 16.41 23.36
CA LEU A 11 -15.27 16.00 22.01
C LEU A 11 -14.28 14.94 21.49
N PHE A 12 -14.74 13.71 21.41
CA PHE A 12 -14.06 12.67 20.63
C PHE A 12 -14.29 12.97 19.13
N PHE A 13 -13.26 13.46 18.46
CA PHE A 13 -13.22 13.42 17.01
C PHE A 13 -12.89 11.98 16.59
N ALA A 14 -13.90 11.22 16.20
CA ALA A 14 -13.70 10.01 15.43
C ALA A 14 -13.20 10.46 14.03
N GLY A 15 -11.93 10.30 13.77
CA GLY A 15 -11.38 10.46 12.43
C GLY A 15 -12.01 9.39 11.53
N VAL A 16 -12.83 9.79 10.57
CA VAL A 16 -13.28 8.92 9.49
C VAL A 16 -12.10 8.83 8.53
N THR A 17 -11.38 7.71 8.55
CA THR A 17 -10.45 7.37 7.46
C THR A 17 -11.31 7.14 6.23
N GLN A 18 -11.20 8.00 5.23
CA GLN A 18 -11.81 7.75 3.93
C GLN A 18 -10.95 6.72 3.20
N ALA A 19 -11.59 5.64 2.75
CA ALA A 19 -10.99 4.72 1.80
C ALA A 19 -10.52 5.51 0.57
N GLN A 20 -9.31 5.26 0.13
CA GLN A 20 -8.76 5.86 -1.09
C GLN A 20 -9.20 4.96 -2.25
N THR A 21 -10.16 5.43 -3.04
CA THR A 21 -10.62 4.70 -4.24
C THR A 21 -9.66 4.96 -5.39
N GLU A 22 -9.24 3.90 -6.07
CA GLU A 22 -8.35 3.95 -7.22
C GLU A 22 -9.10 3.65 -8.52
N THR A 23 -8.51 4.06 -9.65
CA THR A 23 -9.04 3.76 -10.99
C THR A 23 -7.99 3.03 -11.79
N TYR A 24 -8.32 1.84 -12.21
CA TYR A 24 -7.49 0.97 -13.05
C TYR A 24 -7.96 1.03 -14.49
N PHE A 25 -7.02 0.99 -15.44
CA PHE A 25 -7.33 1.02 -16.86
C PHE A 25 -7.01 -0.35 -17.49
N ILE A 26 -7.84 -0.76 -18.45
CA ILE A 26 -7.63 -1.95 -19.28
C ILE A 26 -7.81 -1.53 -20.73
N ASP A 27 -6.74 -1.70 -21.52
CA ASP A 27 -6.80 -1.54 -22.96
C ASP A 27 -7.60 -2.69 -23.56
N TRP A 28 -8.82 -2.40 -24.06
CA TRP A 28 -9.75 -3.41 -24.51
C TRP A 28 -9.65 -3.64 -26.03
N SER A 29 -8.98 -4.72 -26.41
CA SER A 29 -8.71 -5.13 -27.80
C SER A 29 -8.67 -6.65 -27.94
N PHE A 30 -8.46 -7.16 -29.15
CA PHE A 30 -8.35 -8.61 -29.40
C PHE A 30 -7.21 -9.30 -28.66
N ASP A 31 -6.21 -8.55 -28.18
CA ASP A 31 -5.08 -9.07 -27.43
C ASP A 31 -5.25 -8.88 -25.92
N SER A 32 -6.43 -8.43 -25.46
CA SER A 32 -6.73 -8.23 -24.04
C SER A 32 -7.09 -9.56 -23.40
N THR A 33 -6.09 -10.20 -22.82
CA THR A 33 -6.16 -11.53 -22.18
C THR A 33 -5.41 -11.49 -20.85
N PRO A 34 -5.61 -12.50 -19.96
CA PRO A 34 -4.88 -12.60 -18.70
C PRO A 34 -3.35 -12.67 -18.82
N ASP A 35 -2.85 -13.12 -19.98
CA ASP A 35 -1.42 -13.29 -20.23
C ASP A 35 -0.79 -12.07 -20.97
N ALA A 36 -1.57 -11.05 -21.29
CA ALA A 36 -1.08 -9.83 -21.92
C ALA A 36 -0.21 -9.00 -20.96
N GLU A 37 0.69 -8.18 -21.51
CA GLU A 37 1.53 -7.27 -20.73
C GLU A 37 0.88 -5.89 -20.61
N GLY A 38 1.24 -5.16 -19.54
CA GLY A 38 0.82 -3.78 -19.30
C GLY A 38 -0.70 -3.62 -19.19
N ASP A 39 -1.24 -2.57 -19.76
CA ASP A 39 -2.67 -2.25 -19.67
C ASP A 39 -3.56 -3.17 -20.53
N ALA A 40 -2.99 -3.93 -21.46
CA ALA A 40 -3.70 -4.97 -22.20
C ALA A 40 -3.96 -6.23 -21.36
N ASN A 41 -3.28 -6.41 -20.22
CA ASN A 41 -3.62 -7.47 -19.27
C ASN A 41 -5.03 -7.23 -18.73
N SER A 42 -5.92 -8.19 -18.98
CA SER A 42 -7.33 -8.09 -18.65
C SER A 42 -7.66 -8.55 -17.21
N ASN A 43 -6.68 -9.07 -16.47
CA ASN A 43 -6.85 -9.37 -15.06
C ASN A 43 -6.44 -8.19 -14.19
N ARG A 44 -7.26 -7.93 -13.15
CA ARG A 44 -6.91 -6.97 -12.09
C ARG A 44 -7.35 -7.55 -10.74
N THR A 45 -6.52 -7.31 -9.73
CA THR A 45 -6.94 -7.41 -8.33
C THR A 45 -7.09 -5.98 -7.80
N ILE A 46 -8.25 -5.67 -7.27
CA ILE A 46 -8.64 -4.32 -6.84
C ILE A 46 -9.33 -4.39 -5.47
N GLU A 47 -9.50 -3.27 -4.81
CA GLU A 47 -10.23 -3.18 -3.55
C GLU A 47 -11.71 -2.81 -3.76
N GLU A 48 -12.52 -3.16 -2.79
CA GLU A 48 -13.93 -2.73 -2.73
C GLU A 48 -14.00 -1.19 -2.75
N GLY A 49 -14.74 -0.65 -3.71
CA GLY A 49 -14.84 0.80 -3.96
C GLY A 49 -14.02 1.28 -5.15
N ASP A 50 -13.07 0.50 -5.65
CA ASP A 50 -12.26 0.84 -6.82
C ASP A 50 -13.06 0.77 -8.13
N THR A 51 -12.53 1.46 -9.13
CA THR A 51 -13.13 1.55 -10.46
C THR A 51 -12.22 0.93 -11.50
N VAL A 52 -12.78 0.10 -12.39
CA VAL A 52 -12.08 -0.34 -13.61
C VAL A 52 -12.67 0.38 -14.81
N THR A 53 -11.81 0.90 -15.67
CA THR A 53 -12.16 1.57 -16.91
C THR A 53 -11.57 0.81 -18.08
N TRP A 54 -12.42 0.23 -18.91
CA TRP A 54 -12.03 -0.35 -20.18
C TRP A 54 -11.99 0.73 -21.26
N VAL A 55 -10.90 0.76 -22.02
CA VAL A 55 -10.67 1.71 -23.12
C VAL A 55 -10.57 0.92 -24.43
N TRP A 56 -11.43 1.19 -25.41
CA TRP A 56 -11.48 0.44 -26.66
C TRP A 56 -10.37 0.86 -27.61
N TYR A 57 -9.51 -0.07 -27.98
CA TYR A 57 -8.45 0.10 -28.98
C TYR A 57 -8.63 -0.78 -30.24
N ALA A 58 -9.65 -1.64 -30.26
CA ALA A 58 -9.92 -2.52 -31.38
C ALA A 58 -10.80 -1.87 -32.45
N ASN A 59 -10.58 -2.26 -33.70
CA ASN A 59 -11.53 -1.97 -34.78
C ASN A 59 -12.77 -2.88 -34.69
N GLY A 60 -13.94 -2.37 -35.07
CA GLY A 60 -15.21 -3.07 -34.94
C GLY A 60 -15.96 -2.65 -33.70
N THR A 61 -16.95 -3.43 -33.30
CA THR A 61 -17.77 -3.17 -32.11
C THR A 61 -17.60 -4.29 -31.10
N HIS A 62 -17.28 -3.93 -29.89
CA HIS A 62 -17.02 -4.82 -28.77
C HIS A 62 -17.83 -4.37 -27.55
N ASN A 63 -18.05 -5.28 -26.62
CA ASN A 63 -18.63 -4.97 -25.30
C ASN A 63 -17.78 -5.57 -24.19
N VAL A 64 -18.10 -5.18 -22.97
CA VAL A 64 -17.65 -5.83 -21.74
C VAL A 64 -18.92 -6.41 -21.10
N ASN A 65 -18.93 -7.68 -20.79
CA ASN A 65 -20.08 -8.34 -20.18
C ASN A 65 -19.60 -9.33 -19.11
N SER A 66 -20.07 -9.16 -17.87
CA SER A 66 -19.78 -10.07 -16.78
C SER A 66 -20.43 -11.44 -17.02
N ASN A 67 -19.79 -12.51 -16.59
CA ASN A 67 -20.38 -13.84 -16.60
C ASN A 67 -21.54 -13.95 -15.56
N ALA A 68 -22.38 -14.95 -15.73
CA ALA A 68 -23.56 -15.12 -14.87
C ALA A 68 -23.24 -15.46 -13.40
N ASP A 69 -22.03 -15.97 -13.14
CA ASP A 69 -21.50 -16.34 -11.82
C ASP A 69 -20.56 -15.27 -11.22
N ALA A 70 -20.42 -14.12 -11.90
CA ALA A 70 -19.65 -13.00 -11.35
C ALA A 70 -20.30 -12.48 -10.05
N ALA A 71 -19.47 -12.01 -9.12
CA ALA A 71 -19.93 -11.46 -7.84
C ALA A 71 -20.81 -10.21 -8.03
N GLU A 72 -20.53 -9.42 -9.08
CA GLU A 72 -21.37 -8.29 -9.53
C GLU A 72 -21.70 -8.42 -11.01
N SER A 73 -22.87 -7.94 -11.39
CA SER A 73 -23.30 -7.88 -12.79
C SER A 73 -23.00 -6.52 -13.39
N PHE A 74 -22.23 -6.49 -14.49
CA PHE A 74 -21.96 -5.27 -15.25
C PHE A 74 -21.92 -5.57 -16.75
N GLU A 75 -22.39 -4.61 -17.54
CA GLU A 75 -22.49 -4.74 -18.98
C GLU A 75 -22.32 -3.37 -19.65
N SER A 76 -21.51 -3.31 -20.69
CA SER A 76 -21.47 -2.15 -21.59
C SER A 76 -22.34 -2.39 -22.82
N SER A 77 -22.81 -1.31 -23.44
CA SER A 77 -23.28 -1.38 -24.84
C SER A 77 -22.10 -1.74 -25.78
N PHE A 78 -22.43 -2.17 -27.01
CA PHE A 78 -21.40 -2.36 -28.04
C PHE A 78 -20.79 -1.02 -28.44
N GLN A 79 -19.47 -0.94 -28.33
CA GLN A 79 -18.67 0.27 -28.53
C GLN A 79 -17.57 0.03 -29.55
N GLY A 80 -17.10 1.11 -30.20
CA GLY A 80 -15.95 1.10 -31.10
C GLY A 80 -14.71 1.77 -30.52
N ASN A 81 -13.65 1.79 -31.30
CA ASN A 81 -12.38 2.39 -30.93
C ASN A 81 -12.53 3.82 -30.37
N GLY A 82 -11.83 4.11 -29.30
CA GLY A 82 -11.84 5.40 -28.57
C GLY A 82 -12.97 5.56 -27.54
N ALA A 83 -13.90 4.60 -27.43
CA ALA A 83 -14.90 4.60 -26.36
C ALA A 83 -14.32 4.13 -25.03
N THR A 84 -15.04 4.40 -23.95
CA THR A 84 -14.73 3.92 -22.61
C THR A 84 -15.97 3.40 -21.89
N PHE A 85 -15.77 2.44 -21.00
CA PHE A 85 -16.78 1.97 -20.05
C PHE A 85 -16.12 1.85 -18.68
N SER A 86 -16.78 2.34 -17.64
CA SER A 86 -16.27 2.26 -16.28
C SER A 86 -17.28 1.57 -15.38
N HIS A 87 -16.80 0.74 -14.47
CA HIS A 87 -17.60 0.13 -13.41
C HIS A 87 -16.86 0.24 -12.08
N THR A 88 -17.57 0.68 -11.04
CA THR A 88 -17.04 0.70 -9.66
C THR A 88 -17.49 -0.56 -8.95
N PHE A 89 -16.56 -1.33 -8.44
CA PHE A 89 -16.82 -2.61 -7.79
C PHE A 89 -17.10 -2.43 -6.30
N THR A 90 -18.24 -2.96 -5.84
CA THR A 90 -18.70 -2.79 -4.45
C THR A 90 -18.96 -4.10 -3.72
N VAL A 91 -18.70 -5.24 -4.38
CA VAL A 91 -18.87 -6.58 -3.80
C VAL A 91 -17.58 -7.37 -3.91
N VAL A 92 -17.05 -7.78 -2.76
CA VAL A 92 -15.87 -8.66 -2.68
C VAL A 92 -16.17 -9.99 -3.37
N GLY A 93 -15.26 -10.41 -4.27
CA GLY A 93 -15.39 -11.65 -5.01
C GLY A 93 -14.73 -11.63 -6.37
N THR A 94 -14.99 -12.66 -7.15
CA THR A 94 -14.41 -12.85 -8.49
C THR A 94 -15.45 -12.51 -9.55
N ASN A 95 -15.04 -11.72 -10.53
CA ASN A 95 -15.87 -11.22 -11.62
C ASN A 95 -15.21 -11.57 -12.96
N ASP A 96 -15.52 -12.73 -13.49
CA ASP A 96 -15.13 -13.11 -14.83
C ASP A 96 -15.96 -12.35 -15.86
N TYR A 97 -15.33 -11.89 -16.93
CA TYR A 97 -15.97 -11.10 -17.96
C TYR A 97 -15.35 -11.35 -19.34
N LEU A 98 -16.09 -11.01 -20.37
CA LEU A 98 -15.69 -11.22 -21.75
C LEU A 98 -16.32 -10.20 -22.71
N CYS A 99 -15.80 -10.17 -23.93
CA CYS A 99 -16.48 -9.58 -25.08
C CYS A 99 -17.41 -10.64 -25.70
N THR A 100 -18.71 -10.40 -25.74
CA THR A 100 -19.67 -11.39 -26.23
C THR A 100 -19.40 -11.92 -27.64
N PRO A 101 -18.99 -11.07 -28.65
CA PRO A 101 -18.63 -11.57 -29.97
C PRO A 101 -17.27 -12.30 -30.02
N HIS A 102 -16.37 -12.07 -29.04
CA HIS A 102 -14.99 -12.57 -29.09
C HIS A 102 -14.54 -13.23 -27.76
N PRO A 103 -15.29 -14.23 -27.26
CA PRO A 103 -15.10 -14.74 -25.90
C PRO A 103 -13.79 -15.50 -25.68
N SER A 104 -13.10 -15.87 -26.75
CA SER A 104 -11.82 -16.60 -26.68
C SER A 104 -10.58 -15.71 -26.83
N SER A 105 -10.76 -14.42 -27.17
CA SER A 105 -9.65 -13.49 -27.43
C SER A 105 -9.79 -12.14 -26.71
N MET A 106 -10.90 -11.94 -26.01
CA MET A 106 -11.17 -10.76 -25.21
C MET A 106 -11.92 -11.18 -23.94
N PHE A 107 -11.19 -11.50 -22.90
CA PHE A 107 -11.75 -11.99 -21.64
C PHE A 107 -10.79 -11.70 -20.48
N GLY A 108 -11.29 -11.68 -19.26
CA GLY A 108 -10.48 -11.45 -18.09
C GLY A 108 -11.23 -11.66 -16.79
N THR A 109 -10.57 -11.37 -15.68
CA THR A 109 -11.09 -11.52 -14.33
C THR A 109 -10.75 -10.29 -13.49
N ILE A 110 -11.77 -9.70 -12.85
CA ILE A 110 -11.57 -8.71 -11.79
C ILE A 110 -11.78 -9.40 -10.46
N THR A 111 -10.73 -9.49 -9.66
CA THR A 111 -10.81 -9.99 -8.27
C THR A 111 -10.91 -8.81 -7.34
N VAL A 112 -12.05 -8.68 -6.66
CA VAL A 112 -12.28 -7.64 -5.66
C VAL A 112 -11.98 -8.20 -4.29
N VAL A 113 -11.06 -7.55 -3.56
CA VAL A 113 -10.72 -7.86 -2.17
C VAL A 113 -11.29 -6.80 -1.24
N PRO A 114 -11.41 -7.07 0.07
CA PRO A 114 -11.86 -6.05 1.02
C PRO A 114 -10.98 -4.81 0.99
N ASP A 115 -11.57 -3.62 1.21
CA ASP A 115 -10.88 -2.35 1.35
C ASP A 115 -9.73 -2.44 2.38
N GLY A 116 -8.57 -1.88 2.05
CA GLY A 116 -7.35 -1.95 2.84
C GLY A 116 -6.55 -3.26 2.73
N THR A 117 -6.93 -4.18 1.83
CA THR A 117 -6.22 -5.46 1.62
C THR A 117 -5.03 -5.32 0.68
N LEU A 118 -5.17 -4.51 -0.39
CA LEU A 118 -4.12 -4.20 -1.37
C LEU A 118 -3.40 -2.91 -1.02
N SER A 119 -3.98 -2.11 -0.16
CA SER A 119 -3.18 -1.10 0.49
C SER A 119 -2.00 -1.86 1.05
N ASP A 120 -0.89 -1.84 0.31
CA ASP A 120 0.36 -1.66 0.95
C ASP A 120 0.11 -0.42 1.83
N THR A 121 -0.34 -0.65 3.05
CA THR A 121 0.11 0.17 4.13
C THR A 121 1.60 -0.13 4.19
N ASP A 122 2.33 0.28 3.15
CA ASP A 122 3.61 0.85 3.34
C ASP A 122 3.37 1.93 4.37
N PHE A 123 3.37 1.49 5.59
CA PHE A 123 3.40 2.40 6.72
C PHE A 123 4.65 3.22 6.46
N LEU A 124 4.44 4.37 5.77
CA LEU A 124 5.53 5.28 5.48
C LEU A 124 6.05 5.75 6.82
N MET A 125 7.09 5.07 7.31
CA MET A 125 7.76 5.48 8.54
C MET A 125 8.14 6.94 8.40
N SER A 126 7.55 7.76 9.23
CA SER A 126 7.93 9.15 9.38
C SER A 126 9.11 9.25 10.37
N PRO A 127 9.95 10.26 10.26
CA PRO A 127 10.98 10.48 11.27
C PRO A 127 10.43 10.56 12.70
N GLU A 128 9.19 11.00 12.90
CA GLU A 128 8.55 11.07 14.22
C GLU A 128 8.25 9.69 14.82
N ASP A 129 8.10 8.66 13.98
CA ASP A 129 7.80 7.30 14.43
C ASP A 129 9.00 6.57 15.03
N VAL A 130 10.20 7.13 14.88
CA VAL A 130 11.44 6.55 15.36
C VAL A 130 12.09 7.45 16.40
N ILE A 131 12.20 6.98 17.64
CA ILE A 131 12.86 7.69 18.75
C ILE A 131 14.11 6.91 19.15
N LEU A 132 15.26 7.61 19.18
CA LEU A 132 16.54 7.06 19.60
C LEU A 132 16.90 7.60 20.99
N TYR A 133 17.12 6.72 21.96
CA TYR A 133 17.52 7.12 23.31
C TYR A 133 18.41 6.09 24.03
N PRO A 134 19.35 6.54 24.88
CA PRO A 134 19.78 7.92 25.02
C PRO A 134 20.57 8.40 23.79
N ASN A 135 20.49 9.68 23.50
CA ASN A 135 21.37 10.31 22.51
C ASN A 135 21.95 11.60 23.15
N PRO A 136 23.24 11.68 23.41
CA PRO A 136 24.32 10.74 23.09
C PRO A 136 24.23 9.39 23.82
N VAL A 137 24.68 8.32 23.13
CA VAL A 137 24.75 6.95 23.63
C VAL A 137 26.13 6.64 24.21
N GLU A 138 26.15 5.92 25.35
CA GLU A 138 27.39 5.37 25.91
C GLU A 138 27.61 3.92 25.45
N ASN A 139 26.78 2.99 25.89
CA ASN A 139 26.92 1.58 25.54
C ASN A 139 25.67 1.00 24.88
N VAL A 140 24.48 1.44 25.28
CA VAL A 140 23.23 0.85 24.81
C VAL A 140 22.33 1.93 24.22
N LEU A 141 21.87 1.74 23.00
CA LEU A 141 20.90 2.56 22.30
C LEU A 141 19.58 1.80 22.22
N SER A 142 18.50 2.44 22.65
CA SER A 142 17.15 1.97 22.43
C SER A 142 16.50 2.72 21.28
N ILE A 143 15.82 1.99 20.42
CA ILE A 143 15.03 2.47 19.30
C ILE A 143 13.58 2.21 19.64
N SER A 144 12.79 3.24 19.88
CA SER A 144 11.34 3.13 20.01
C SER A 144 10.67 3.38 18.68
N LEU A 145 9.77 2.49 18.29
CA LEU A 145 9.02 2.53 17.05
C LEU A 145 7.54 2.72 17.39
N ASN A 146 6.96 3.85 17.00
CA ASN A 146 5.56 4.20 17.33
C ASN A 146 4.55 3.60 16.34
N ALA A 147 5.03 2.87 15.35
CA ALA A 147 4.23 2.32 14.29
C ALA A 147 4.16 0.79 14.38
N SER A 148 3.03 0.20 14.00
CA SER A 148 2.94 -1.22 13.69
C SER A 148 3.66 -1.47 12.37
N LEU A 149 4.96 -1.65 12.41
CA LEU A 149 5.74 -2.09 11.28
C LEU A 149 5.47 -3.58 11.08
N GLY A 150 5.31 -4.04 9.84
CA GLY A 150 5.11 -5.46 9.53
C GLY A 150 6.19 -6.39 10.11
N GLU A 151 6.22 -7.64 9.73
CA GLU A 151 6.94 -8.69 10.44
C GLU A 151 8.46 -8.51 10.54
N ASP A 152 9.13 -7.92 9.53
CA ASP A 152 10.59 -7.81 9.45
C ASP A 152 11.07 -6.36 9.43
N VAL A 153 11.97 -6.03 10.35
CA VAL A 153 12.68 -4.75 10.40
C VAL A 153 14.16 -4.97 10.12
N LYS A 154 14.68 -4.25 9.12
CA LYS A 154 16.11 -4.21 8.82
C LYS A 154 16.71 -2.91 9.34
N ILE A 155 17.78 -3.02 10.13
CA ILE A 155 18.47 -1.90 10.74
C ILE A 155 19.91 -1.88 10.22
N SER A 156 20.30 -0.79 9.56
CA SER A 156 21.67 -0.59 9.05
C SER A 156 22.30 0.62 9.74
N ILE A 157 23.55 0.47 10.18
CA ILE A 157 24.31 1.51 10.87
C ILE A 157 25.44 1.96 9.98
N TYR A 158 25.59 3.28 9.84
CA TYR A 158 26.61 3.95 9.03
C TYR A 158 27.41 4.91 9.89
N ASN A 159 28.71 5.01 9.61
CA ASN A 159 29.57 6.05 10.19
C ASN A 159 29.36 7.40 9.47
N ALA A 160 30.03 8.45 9.97
CA ALA A 160 29.92 9.83 9.45
C ALA A 160 30.32 9.98 7.97
N VAL A 161 31.11 9.06 7.42
CA VAL A 161 31.52 9.08 5.99
C VAL A 161 30.59 8.20 5.12
N GLY A 162 29.49 7.70 5.67
CA GLY A 162 28.49 6.91 4.94
C GLY A 162 28.86 5.43 4.74
N GLN A 163 29.91 4.95 5.38
CA GLN A 163 30.28 3.54 5.33
C GLN A 163 29.38 2.74 6.27
N LYS A 164 28.77 1.67 5.77
CA LYS A 164 27.99 0.74 6.59
C LYS A 164 28.92 -0.04 7.53
N VAL A 165 28.69 0.07 8.83
CA VAL A 165 29.52 -0.56 9.87
C VAL A 165 28.85 -1.78 10.48
N LYS A 166 27.52 -1.86 10.47
CA LYS A 166 26.77 -3.02 10.97
C LYS A 166 25.35 -3.06 10.38
N ASP A 167 24.79 -4.25 10.31
CA ASP A 167 23.38 -4.45 9.95
C ASP A 167 22.77 -5.59 10.79
N TYR A 168 21.43 -5.46 10.99
CA TYR A 168 20.62 -6.40 11.74
C TYR A 168 19.32 -6.62 10.98
N LYS A 169 18.80 -7.84 11.05
CA LYS A 169 17.45 -8.17 10.62
C LYS A 169 16.76 -8.89 11.78
N GLN A 170 15.60 -8.41 12.18
CA GLN A 170 14.82 -9.01 13.26
C GLN A 170 13.33 -8.75 13.05
N ASN A 171 12.51 -9.52 13.76
CA ASN A 171 11.08 -9.28 13.81
C ASN A 171 10.81 -7.92 14.47
N PHE A 172 9.69 -7.32 14.09
CA PHE A 172 9.25 -6.07 14.69
C PHE A 172 9.04 -6.21 16.21
N GLU A 173 9.64 -5.27 16.95
CA GLU A 173 9.37 -5.03 18.36
C GLU A 173 9.19 -3.52 18.59
N PRO A 174 8.23 -3.08 19.45
CA PRO A 174 8.02 -1.67 19.73
C PRO A 174 9.25 -0.94 20.28
N THR A 175 10.17 -1.69 20.90
CA THR A 175 11.45 -1.17 21.39
C THR A 175 12.56 -2.17 21.12
N ILE A 176 13.53 -1.76 20.32
CA ILE A 176 14.72 -2.53 19.95
C ILE A 176 15.91 -1.98 20.71
N THR A 177 16.65 -2.83 21.38
CA THR A 177 17.84 -2.44 22.15
C THR A 177 19.11 -2.97 21.50
N MET A 178 20.09 -2.09 21.26
CA MET A 178 21.33 -2.41 20.57
C MET A 178 22.55 -2.02 21.37
N ASP A 179 23.58 -2.90 21.39
CA ASP A 179 24.84 -2.66 22.06
C ASP A 179 25.83 -1.94 21.12
N PHE A 180 26.37 -0.83 21.60
CA PHE A 180 27.34 0.03 20.94
C PHE A 180 28.65 0.13 21.71
N SER A 181 28.92 -0.75 22.69
CA SER A 181 30.14 -0.73 23.51
C SER A 181 31.42 -0.78 22.69
N ASP A 182 31.40 -1.52 21.57
CA ASP A 182 32.56 -1.70 20.67
C ASP A 182 32.67 -0.59 19.61
N PHE A 183 31.79 0.40 19.60
CA PHE A 183 31.83 1.49 18.62
C PHE A 183 32.71 2.63 19.11
N ASN A 184 33.49 3.19 18.21
CA ASN A 184 34.33 4.37 18.51
C ASN A 184 33.41 5.59 18.74
N THR A 185 33.91 6.53 19.56
CA THR A 185 33.27 7.84 19.74
C THR A 185 33.13 8.55 18.40
N GLY A 186 31.94 9.06 18.10
CA GLY A 186 31.67 9.74 16.85
C GLY A 186 30.19 9.85 16.50
N MET A 187 29.93 10.42 15.33
CA MET A 187 28.58 10.53 14.77
C MET A 187 28.29 9.30 13.90
N TYR A 188 27.10 8.76 14.08
CA TYR A 188 26.57 7.63 13.33
C TYR A 188 25.16 7.92 12.83
N PHE A 189 24.78 7.21 11.78
CA PHE A 189 23.43 7.20 11.23
C PHE A 189 22.88 5.80 11.31
N ILE A 190 21.63 5.69 11.76
CA ILE A 190 20.86 4.47 11.77
C ILE A 190 19.76 4.58 10.73
N ARG A 191 19.70 3.62 9.81
CA ARG A 191 18.64 3.48 8.84
C ARG A 191 17.81 2.27 9.20
N ILE A 192 16.52 2.48 9.34
CA ILE A 192 15.51 1.47 9.66
C ILE A 192 14.66 1.31 8.40
N GLU A 193 14.57 0.09 7.91
CA GLU A 193 13.83 -0.28 6.69
C GLU A 193 12.77 -1.31 7.05
N ASN A 194 11.56 -1.13 6.53
CA ASN A 194 10.48 -2.09 6.59
C ASN A 194 9.75 -2.04 5.24
N GLY A 195 9.77 -3.15 4.49
CA GLY A 195 9.25 -3.16 3.13
C GLY A 195 9.89 -2.09 2.26
N SER A 196 9.08 -1.24 1.63
CA SER A 196 9.52 -0.12 0.80
C SER A 196 9.81 1.16 1.59
N SER A 197 9.45 1.21 2.89
CA SER A 197 9.64 2.40 3.73
C SER A 197 10.97 2.41 4.47
N SER A 198 11.57 3.59 4.64
CA SER A 198 12.80 3.73 5.41
C SER A 198 12.91 5.08 6.09
N VAL A 199 13.44 5.08 7.32
CA VAL A 199 13.80 6.27 8.08
C VAL A 199 15.28 6.24 8.43
N THR A 200 15.96 7.39 8.32
CA THR A 200 17.35 7.54 8.75
C THR A 200 17.45 8.60 9.84
N LYS A 201 18.07 8.27 10.96
CA LYS A 201 18.34 9.18 12.09
C LYS A 201 19.80 9.20 12.48
N GLY A 202 20.30 10.38 12.87
CA GLY A 202 21.64 10.56 13.42
C GLY A 202 21.66 10.39 14.94
N PHE A 203 22.74 9.82 15.47
CA PHE A 203 23.03 9.77 16.90
C PHE A 203 24.54 9.93 17.16
N ILE A 204 24.88 10.28 18.39
CA ILE A 204 26.26 10.50 18.84
C ILE A 204 26.66 9.38 19.81
N LYS A 205 27.75 8.66 19.52
CA LYS A 205 28.43 7.74 20.43
C LYS A 205 29.49 8.51 21.23
N LYS A 206 29.43 8.39 22.54
CA LYS A 206 30.44 8.90 23.49
C LYS A 206 31.53 7.87 23.77
#